data_a6477f014a757b321b7c023b744eac75
#
_entry.id   a6477f014a757b321b7c023b744eac75
#
_cell.length_a   1.000
_cell.length_b   1.000
_cell.length_c   1.000
_cell.angle_alpha   90.00
_cell.angle_beta   90.00
_cell.angle_gamma   90.00
#
_symmetry.space_group_name_H-M   'P 1'
#
loop_
_entity.id
_entity.type
_entity.pdbx_description
1 polymer ?
#
loop_
_entity_poly.entity_id
_entity_poly.type
_entity_poly.pdbx_seq_one_letter_code
_entity_poly.pdbx_strand_id
1 'polypeptide(L)'
;MSEMFCFQCQQTAGNSGCVRTGVCGKQPKTANLQDYLVCSLIHLAEIYAAKEDYPPEVTRLLADGLFATLTNVNFDDTALQGYIRRAEKLTPQRLPIRDPSWLWRGDTDIVSLRATLLFGMKGMAAYAHHAFRLGQEDEAVSQWFYKGLCALRQKHTVEEWLALITEFGLVNYQCMALLDKANTAAFGDPAPAKVHTDIRRGPFIVVSGHDLEDLHQLLEQTTGTGVNVYTHSEMLPAHGYPGLRKYPQLAGNFGTAWQNQQSEFDSLPAPILMTTNCIMPPRPSYADRIYTTSVVGYPGLKHIPEDRQGRKDFSALIDQALALGGYSTDRSMSGINGGHILTTGFAHKALGDSAPAVIDAIKSGAVKHIFLVGGCDGAHPGRNYYTDFVKSTPMDSLILTLACGKFRFNDLDLGDINGIPRILDAGQCNDAYSAVQIVLALADAFGCGVNDLPLTLVLSWYEQKAVCILLTLLALGIKRIYLGPTLPAFLSETVVKTLVDTYQLQPITHPQQDLDAILHRG
;
A
#
# COMPACT_ATOMS: atom_id res chain seq x y z
N MET A 1 -2.72 -33.51 -5.48
CA MET A 1 -2.28 -32.16 -5.04
C MET A 1 -3.53 -31.31 -5.02
N SER A 2 -3.80 -30.58 -3.94
CA SER A 2 -4.94 -29.65 -3.90
C SER A 2 -4.71 -28.56 -4.95
N GLU A 3 -5.69 -28.35 -5.81
CA GLU A 3 -5.68 -27.26 -6.76
C GLU A 3 -5.88 -25.94 -6.02
N MET A 4 -5.30 -24.84 -6.52
CA MET A 4 -5.56 -23.47 -6.07
C MET A 4 -5.98 -22.62 -7.27
N PHE A 5 -6.65 -21.52 -6.99
CA PHE A 5 -6.80 -20.45 -7.96
C PHE A 5 -6.56 -19.10 -7.29
N CYS A 6 -5.71 -18.25 -7.89
CA CYS A 6 -5.46 -16.91 -7.35
C CYS A 6 -5.03 -15.96 -8.48
N PHE A 7 -5.76 -14.89 -8.67
CA PHE A 7 -5.51 -13.85 -9.69
C PHE A 7 -5.51 -12.43 -9.11
N GLN A 8 -5.30 -12.31 -7.78
CA GLN A 8 -5.50 -11.05 -7.06
C GLN A 8 -4.38 -10.01 -7.21
N CYS A 9 -3.22 -10.36 -7.77
CA CYS A 9 -2.08 -9.44 -7.90
C CYS A 9 -1.61 -9.32 -9.35
N GLN A 10 -0.87 -8.26 -9.62
CA GLN A 10 -0.35 -7.95 -10.95
C GLN A 10 0.61 -9.04 -11.49
N GLN A 11 1.28 -9.77 -10.60
CA GLN A 11 2.24 -10.82 -10.99
C GLN A 11 1.62 -12.21 -11.12
N THR A 12 0.30 -12.30 -11.13
CA THR A 12 -0.37 -13.59 -11.31
C THR A 12 0.09 -14.30 -12.59
N ALA A 13 0.22 -15.62 -12.54
CA ALA A 13 0.81 -16.41 -13.61
C ALA A 13 0.08 -16.18 -14.95
N GLY A 14 0.86 -15.81 -15.98
CA GLY A 14 0.36 -15.56 -17.32
C GLY A 14 -0.71 -14.46 -17.43
N ASN A 15 -0.79 -13.56 -16.43
CA ASN A 15 -1.89 -12.58 -16.29
C ASN A 15 -3.29 -13.22 -16.38
N SER A 16 -3.44 -14.46 -15.87
CA SER A 16 -4.69 -15.22 -15.91
C SER A 16 -5.05 -15.89 -14.59
N GLY A 17 -4.05 -16.34 -13.83
CA GLY A 17 -4.24 -16.96 -12.52
C GLY A 17 -3.17 -17.97 -12.15
N CYS A 18 -2.80 -18.01 -10.87
CA CYS A 18 -1.94 -19.04 -10.29
C CYS A 18 -2.76 -20.27 -9.92
N VAL A 19 -2.44 -21.45 -10.49
CA VAL A 19 -3.21 -22.69 -10.31
C VAL A 19 -2.44 -23.80 -9.57
N ARG A 20 -1.12 -23.68 -9.43
CA ARG A 20 -0.26 -24.68 -8.76
C ARG A 20 0.46 -24.09 -7.54
N THR A 21 1.11 -22.97 -7.74
CA THR A 21 1.82 -22.20 -6.71
C THR A 21 1.74 -20.74 -7.11
N GLY A 22 1.54 -19.85 -6.15
CA GLY A 22 1.57 -18.41 -6.42
C GLY A 22 2.96 -17.96 -6.90
N VAL A 23 3.03 -17.02 -7.84
CA VAL A 23 4.29 -16.36 -8.22
C VAL A 23 4.96 -15.71 -6.99
N CYS A 24 4.16 -15.25 -6.02
CA CYS A 24 4.60 -14.74 -4.72
C CYS A 24 5.13 -15.83 -3.75
N GLY A 25 5.12 -17.10 -4.14
CA GLY A 25 5.50 -18.23 -3.27
C GLY A 25 4.34 -18.85 -2.48
N LYS A 26 3.10 -18.32 -2.57
CA LYS A 26 1.92 -18.85 -1.88
C LYS A 26 1.65 -20.30 -2.30
N GLN A 27 1.54 -21.19 -1.30
CA GLN A 27 1.23 -22.59 -1.53
C GLN A 27 -0.28 -22.82 -1.70
N PRO A 28 -0.72 -23.91 -2.37
CA PRO A 28 -2.14 -24.21 -2.56
C PRO A 28 -2.93 -24.26 -1.25
N LYS A 29 -2.36 -24.86 -0.21
CA LYS A 29 -2.98 -24.92 1.11
C LYS A 29 -3.24 -23.53 1.68
N THR A 30 -2.26 -22.65 1.62
CA THR A 30 -2.36 -21.26 2.10
C THR A 30 -3.40 -20.46 1.28
N ALA A 31 -3.42 -20.62 -0.05
CA ALA A 31 -4.40 -19.97 -0.91
C ALA A 31 -5.83 -20.39 -0.54
N ASN A 32 -6.05 -21.70 -0.39
CA ASN A 32 -7.35 -22.23 0.00
C ASN A 32 -7.77 -21.79 1.41
N LEU A 33 -6.83 -21.70 2.37
CA LEU A 33 -7.12 -21.17 3.71
C LEU A 33 -7.51 -19.68 3.67
N GLN A 34 -6.90 -18.90 2.81
CA GLN A 34 -7.29 -17.49 2.62
C GLN A 34 -8.71 -17.37 2.04
N ASP A 35 -9.06 -18.20 1.07
CA ASP A 35 -10.43 -18.24 0.52
C ASP A 35 -11.44 -18.72 1.57
N TYR A 36 -11.09 -19.71 2.39
CA TYR A 36 -11.90 -20.14 3.54
C TYR A 36 -12.07 -19.04 4.57
N LEU A 37 -11.01 -18.28 4.86
CA LEU A 37 -11.10 -17.13 5.76
C LEU A 37 -12.07 -16.09 5.21
N VAL A 38 -11.97 -15.73 3.93
CA VAL A 38 -12.92 -14.80 3.28
C VAL A 38 -14.35 -15.29 3.43
N CYS A 39 -14.63 -16.57 3.15
CA CYS A 39 -15.96 -17.16 3.32
C CYS A 39 -16.45 -17.11 4.78
N SER A 40 -15.55 -17.32 5.75
CA SER A 40 -15.87 -17.23 7.18
C SER A 40 -16.24 -15.80 7.57
N LEU A 41 -15.51 -14.80 7.05
CA LEU A 41 -15.78 -13.38 7.30
C LEU A 41 -17.12 -12.95 6.65
N ILE A 42 -17.40 -13.42 5.43
CA ILE A 42 -18.71 -13.17 4.77
C ILE A 42 -19.83 -13.71 5.65
N HIS A 43 -19.70 -14.94 6.14
CA HIS A 43 -20.74 -15.54 6.98
C HIS A 43 -20.91 -14.79 8.31
N LEU A 44 -19.79 -14.38 8.93
CA LEU A 44 -19.82 -13.57 10.15
C LEU A 44 -20.55 -12.24 9.89
N ALA A 45 -20.24 -11.57 8.79
CA ALA A 45 -20.89 -10.32 8.40
C ALA A 45 -22.39 -10.48 8.18
N GLU A 46 -22.84 -11.56 7.51
CA GLU A 46 -24.27 -11.86 7.29
C GLU A 46 -25.04 -12.00 8.62
N ILE A 47 -24.44 -12.66 9.63
CA ILE A 47 -25.09 -12.86 10.93
C ILE A 47 -25.31 -11.54 11.66
N TYR A 48 -24.30 -10.69 11.68
CA TYR A 48 -24.35 -9.43 12.41
C TYR A 48 -25.16 -8.37 11.64
N ALA A 49 -25.05 -8.31 10.34
CA ALA A 49 -25.87 -7.44 9.50
C ALA A 49 -27.37 -7.74 9.63
N ALA A 50 -27.77 -9.03 9.70
CA ALA A 50 -29.16 -9.43 9.92
C ALA A 50 -29.75 -9.00 11.27
N LYS A 51 -28.90 -8.64 12.22
CA LYS A 51 -29.28 -8.15 13.56
C LYS A 51 -29.16 -6.63 13.68
N GLU A 52 -28.60 -5.97 12.67
CA GLU A 52 -28.19 -4.56 12.71
C GLU A 52 -27.26 -4.26 13.91
N ASP A 53 -26.43 -5.23 14.25
CA ASP A 53 -25.48 -5.19 15.37
C ASP A 53 -24.03 -5.22 14.82
N TYR A 54 -23.25 -4.19 15.10
CA TYR A 54 -21.93 -3.98 14.52
C TYR A 54 -20.85 -3.81 15.61
N PRO A 55 -20.56 -4.85 16.42
CA PRO A 55 -19.62 -4.74 17.53
C PRO A 55 -18.20 -4.43 17.02
N PRO A 56 -17.45 -3.53 17.67
CA PRO A 56 -16.08 -3.18 17.28
C PRO A 56 -15.15 -4.40 17.16
N GLU A 57 -15.30 -5.40 18.03
CA GLU A 57 -14.49 -6.64 17.98
C GLU A 57 -14.74 -7.41 16.66
N VAL A 58 -15.98 -7.48 16.21
CA VAL A 58 -16.34 -8.15 14.94
C VAL A 58 -15.83 -7.33 13.78
N THR A 59 -16.05 -6.02 13.76
CA THR A 59 -15.56 -5.11 12.72
C THR A 59 -14.04 -5.22 12.55
N ARG A 60 -13.30 -5.19 13.66
CA ARG A 60 -11.83 -5.37 13.65
C ARG A 60 -11.43 -6.75 13.10
N LEU A 61 -12.16 -7.82 13.47
CA LEU A 61 -11.88 -9.14 12.92
C LEU A 61 -12.15 -9.22 11.41
N LEU A 62 -13.20 -8.54 10.90
CA LEU A 62 -13.46 -8.44 9.47
C LEU A 62 -12.32 -7.73 8.74
N ALA A 63 -11.87 -6.59 9.27
CA ALA A 63 -10.75 -5.82 8.70
C ALA A 63 -9.43 -6.61 8.76
N ASP A 64 -9.03 -7.11 9.93
CA ASP A 64 -7.77 -7.86 10.11
C ASP A 64 -7.72 -9.13 9.25
N GLY A 65 -8.84 -9.86 9.20
CA GLY A 65 -8.95 -11.09 8.41
C GLY A 65 -8.86 -10.81 6.91
N LEU A 66 -9.53 -9.78 6.41
CA LEU A 66 -9.38 -9.35 5.01
C LEU A 66 -7.94 -8.89 4.72
N PHE A 67 -7.35 -8.09 5.60
CA PHE A 67 -5.97 -7.62 5.45
C PHE A 67 -4.98 -8.77 5.44
N ALA A 68 -5.13 -9.78 6.32
CA ALA A 68 -4.27 -10.97 6.32
C ALA A 68 -4.29 -11.74 4.99
N THR A 69 -5.34 -11.57 4.16
CA THR A 69 -5.45 -12.23 2.85
C THR A 69 -4.92 -11.40 1.68
N LEU A 70 -4.38 -10.19 1.91
CA LEU A 70 -3.72 -9.42 0.86
C LEU A 70 -2.50 -10.15 0.31
N THR A 71 -2.06 -9.73 -0.86
CA THR A 71 -0.83 -10.21 -1.47
C THR A 71 0.38 -9.87 -0.60
N ASN A 72 1.22 -10.85 -0.33
CA ASN A 72 2.47 -10.71 0.44
C ASN A 72 2.27 -10.18 1.87
N VAL A 73 1.23 -10.63 2.55
CA VAL A 73 0.95 -10.32 3.96
C VAL A 73 1.14 -11.56 4.82
N ASN A 74 0.25 -12.55 4.70
CA ASN A 74 0.29 -13.71 5.59
C ASN A 74 0.37 -15.03 4.83
N PHE A 75 1.49 -15.73 5.03
CA PHE A 75 1.76 -17.06 4.49
C PHE A 75 1.72 -18.14 5.56
N ASP A 76 1.45 -17.77 6.84
CA ASP A 76 1.39 -18.73 7.95
C ASP A 76 0.00 -19.34 8.07
N ASP A 77 -0.10 -20.60 7.70
CA ASP A 77 -1.34 -21.40 7.80
C ASP A 77 -1.92 -21.41 9.21
N THR A 78 -1.06 -21.39 10.25
CA THR A 78 -1.49 -21.42 11.66
C THR A 78 -2.17 -20.11 12.04
N ALA A 79 -1.59 -18.98 11.62
CA ALA A 79 -2.18 -17.66 11.83
C ALA A 79 -3.52 -17.53 11.10
N LEU A 80 -3.60 -17.95 9.83
CA LEU A 80 -4.84 -17.93 9.05
C LEU A 80 -5.93 -18.79 9.69
N GLN A 81 -5.59 -19.99 10.17
CA GLN A 81 -6.52 -20.82 10.94
C GLN A 81 -6.95 -20.16 12.26
N GLY A 82 -6.08 -19.34 12.85
CA GLY A 82 -6.40 -18.51 14.03
C GLY A 82 -7.54 -17.56 13.76
N TYR A 83 -7.49 -16.82 12.64
CA TYR A 83 -8.59 -15.93 12.21
C TYR A 83 -9.89 -16.68 11.96
N ILE A 84 -9.84 -17.82 11.26
CA ILE A 84 -11.00 -18.67 11.01
C ILE A 84 -11.64 -19.13 12.34
N ARG A 85 -10.84 -19.63 13.29
CA ARG A 85 -11.34 -20.05 14.62
C ARG A 85 -11.96 -18.88 15.40
N ARG A 86 -11.41 -17.66 15.30
CA ARG A 86 -12.01 -16.47 15.93
C ARG A 86 -13.37 -16.15 15.32
N ALA A 87 -13.49 -16.19 13.98
CA ALA A 87 -14.75 -15.99 13.30
C ALA A 87 -15.79 -17.06 13.70
N GLU A 88 -15.38 -18.33 13.74
CA GLU A 88 -16.25 -19.44 14.19
C GLU A 88 -16.76 -19.30 15.61
N LYS A 89 -15.93 -18.77 16.56
CA LYS A 89 -16.36 -18.54 17.95
C LYS A 89 -17.40 -17.45 18.07
N LEU A 90 -17.38 -16.45 17.21
CA LEU A 90 -18.34 -15.36 17.16
C LEU A 90 -19.60 -15.71 16.38
N THR A 91 -19.65 -16.90 15.78
CA THR A 91 -20.77 -17.40 14.97
C THR A 91 -21.65 -18.31 15.83
N PRO A 92 -22.92 -17.95 16.13
CA PRO A 92 -23.82 -18.76 16.98
C PRO A 92 -24.17 -20.12 16.41
N GLN A 93 -24.12 -20.26 15.10
CA GLN A 93 -24.44 -21.50 14.38
C GLN A 93 -23.31 -21.86 13.42
N ARG A 94 -22.77 -23.06 13.58
CA ARG A 94 -21.85 -23.65 12.62
C ARG A 94 -22.58 -23.92 11.31
N LEU A 95 -22.48 -23.02 10.35
CA LEU A 95 -22.85 -23.38 8.98
C LEU A 95 -21.64 -24.07 8.33
N PRO A 96 -21.87 -25.20 7.61
CA PRO A 96 -20.79 -25.79 6.85
C PRO A 96 -20.28 -24.75 5.85
N ILE A 97 -19.02 -24.36 5.99
CA ILE A 97 -18.35 -23.54 4.98
C ILE A 97 -18.31 -24.41 3.73
N ARG A 98 -19.10 -24.03 2.73
CA ARG A 98 -19.14 -24.70 1.43
C ARG A 98 -17.80 -24.42 0.71
N ASP A 99 -17.49 -25.26 -0.27
CA ASP A 99 -16.35 -25.08 -1.16
C ASP A 99 -16.19 -23.58 -1.55
N PRO A 100 -15.08 -22.90 -1.18
CA PRO A 100 -14.92 -21.47 -1.43
C PRO A 100 -14.75 -21.13 -2.91
N SER A 101 -14.60 -22.13 -3.78
CA SER A 101 -14.39 -21.94 -5.22
C SER A 101 -15.52 -21.16 -5.92
N TRP A 102 -16.71 -21.02 -5.28
CA TRP A 102 -17.77 -20.17 -5.81
C TRP A 102 -17.35 -18.70 -5.96
N LEU A 103 -16.37 -18.23 -5.19
CA LEU A 103 -15.82 -16.88 -5.31
C LEU A 103 -15.33 -16.59 -6.73
N TRP A 104 -14.79 -17.61 -7.39
CA TRP A 104 -14.08 -17.51 -8.66
C TRP A 104 -14.81 -18.23 -9.81
N ARG A 105 -16.02 -18.72 -9.60
CA ARG A 105 -16.82 -19.44 -10.60
C ARG A 105 -18.10 -18.69 -10.94
N GLY A 106 -18.52 -18.79 -12.19
CA GLY A 106 -19.76 -18.20 -12.70
C GLY A 106 -19.57 -17.46 -14.01
N ASP A 107 -20.48 -16.56 -14.29
CA ASP A 107 -20.38 -15.62 -15.41
C ASP A 107 -19.12 -14.76 -15.25
N THR A 108 -18.39 -14.57 -16.36
CA THR A 108 -17.07 -13.92 -16.34
C THR A 108 -17.15 -12.47 -15.87
N ASP A 109 -18.17 -11.71 -16.29
CA ASP A 109 -18.34 -10.31 -15.90
C ASP A 109 -18.73 -10.21 -14.42
N ILE A 110 -19.61 -11.08 -13.95
CA ILE A 110 -20.01 -11.13 -12.53
C ILE A 110 -18.83 -11.54 -11.64
N VAL A 111 -18.03 -12.52 -12.04
CA VAL A 111 -16.80 -12.90 -11.32
C VAL A 111 -15.82 -11.74 -11.28
N SER A 112 -15.65 -11.02 -12.39
CA SER A 112 -14.78 -9.84 -12.48
C SER A 112 -15.23 -8.74 -11.52
N LEU A 113 -16.51 -8.39 -11.51
CA LEU A 113 -17.06 -7.33 -10.65
C LEU A 113 -17.01 -7.73 -9.16
N ARG A 114 -17.35 -9.00 -8.85
CA ARG A 114 -17.22 -9.56 -7.50
C ARG A 114 -15.77 -9.50 -7.00
N ALA A 115 -14.83 -9.93 -7.82
CA ALA A 115 -13.41 -9.89 -7.50
C ALA A 115 -12.91 -8.45 -7.29
N THR A 116 -13.34 -7.53 -8.15
CA THR A 116 -13.02 -6.10 -8.05
C THR A 116 -13.47 -5.54 -6.69
N LEU A 117 -14.72 -5.79 -6.29
CA LEU A 117 -15.21 -5.34 -4.99
C LEU A 117 -14.46 -5.99 -3.84
N LEU A 118 -14.27 -7.33 -3.84
CA LEU A 118 -13.56 -8.04 -2.80
C LEU A 118 -12.11 -7.54 -2.65
N PHE A 119 -11.40 -7.33 -3.76
CA PHE A 119 -10.03 -6.87 -3.72
C PHE A 119 -9.93 -5.41 -3.28
N GLY A 120 -10.87 -4.57 -3.69
CA GLY A 120 -11.03 -3.23 -3.13
C GLY A 120 -11.20 -3.27 -1.61
N MET A 121 -12.12 -4.09 -1.10
CA MET A 121 -12.37 -4.24 0.34
C MET A 121 -11.15 -4.74 1.11
N LYS A 122 -10.37 -5.68 0.55
CA LYS A 122 -9.10 -6.09 1.16
C LYS A 122 -8.15 -4.89 1.31
N GLY A 123 -8.04 -4.03 0.31
CA GLY A 123 -7.23 -2.81 0.37
C GLY A 123 -7.71 -1.83 1.44
N MET A 124 -9.03 -1.54 1.47
CA MET A 124 -9.64 -0.69 2.50
C MET A 124 -9.42 -1.25 3.92
N ALA A 125 -9.46 -2.57 4.06
CA ALA A 125 -9.22 -3.23 5.34
C ALA A 125 -7.84 -2.94 5.93
N ALA A 126 -6.81 -2.80 5.09
CA ALA A 126 -5.48 -2.40 5.54
C ALA A 126 -5.49 -0.97 6.09
N TYR A 127 -6.19 -0.04 5.46
CA TYR A 127 -6.32 1.34 5.94
C TYR A 127 -7.10 1.42 7.25
N ALA A 128 -8.24 0.75 7.32
CA ALA A 128 -9.05 0.68 8.53
C ALA A 128 -8.28 0.06 9.70
N HIS A 129 -7.50 -1.01 9.48
CA HIS A 129 -6.65 -1.63 10.49
C HIS A 129 -5.71 -0.61 11.15
N HIS A 130 -4.99 0.18 10.35
CA HIS A 130 -4.06 1.19 10.88
C HIS A 130 -4.79 2.30 11.64
N ALA A 131 -5.93 2.78 11.12
CA ALA A 131 -6.75 3.78 11.81
C ALA A 131 -7.27 3.26 13.15
N PHE A 132 -7.77 2.01 13.19
CA PHE A 132 -8.26 1.36 14.40
C PHE A 132 -7.17 1.18 15.45
N ARG A 133 -5.95 0.86 15.05
CA ARG A 133 -4.80 0.77 15.97
C ARG A 133 -4.46 2.11 16.63
N LEU A 134 -4.70 3.21 15.94
CA LEU A 134 -4.54 4.57 16.46
C LEU A 134 -5.80 5.11 17.14
N GLY A 135 -6.78 4.24 17.40
CA GLY A 135 -8.02 4.58 18.12
C GLY A 135 -9.01 5.43 17.32
N GLN A 136 -8.86 5.49 15.99
CA GLN A 136 -9.80 6.19 15.12
C GLN A 136 -10.73 5.19 14.44
N GLU A 137 -12.03 5.43 14.54
CA GLU A 137 -13.09 4.61 13.95
C GLU A 137 -14.09 5.53 13.23
N ASP A 138 -14.71 5.02 12.17
CA ASP A 138 -15.78 5.66 11.43
C ASP A 138 -16.92 4.67 11.22
N GLU A 139 -18.14 5.08 11.53
CA GLU A 139 -19.31 4.21 11.50
C GLU A 139 -19.65 3.76 10.07
N ALA A 140 -19.59 4.67 9.09
CA ALA A 140 -19.90 4.37 7.70
C ALA A 140 -18.88 3.37 7.12
N VAL A 141 -17.59 3.56 7.41
CA VAL A 141 -16.52 2.62 7.03
C VAL A 141 -16.75 1.26 7.69
N SER A 142 -17.07 1.24 8.99
CA SER A 142 -17.31 0.02 9.76
C SER A 142 -18.50 -0.77 9.21
N GLN A 143 -19.64 -0.11 9.02
CA GLN A 143 -20.87 -0.74 8.49
C GLN A 143 -20.69 -1.22 7.06
N TRP A 144 -19.86 -0.55 6.26
CA TRP A 144 -19.64 -0.93 4.88
C TRP A 144 -18.94 -2.29 4.72
N PHE A 145 -18.07 -2.70 5.67
CA PHE A 145 -17.52 -4.05 5.68
C PHE A 145 -18.61 -5.12 5.70
N TYR A 146 -19.63 -4.93 6.52
CA TYR A 146 -20.76 -5.87 6.57
C TYR A 146 -21.56 -5.84 5.26
N LYS A 147 -21.93 -4.65 4.78
CA LYS A 147 -22.67 -4.48 3.52
C LYS A 147 -21.93 -5.11 2.35
N GLY A 148 -20.65 -4.78 2.17
CA GLY A 148 -19.83 -5.27 1.07
C GLY A 148 -19.62 -6.78 1.12
N LEU A 149 -19.31 -7.35 2.30
CA LEU A 149 -19.17 -8.81 2.45
C LEU A 149 -20.48 -9.56 2.17
N CYS A 150 -21.62 -9.06 2.64
CA CYS A 150 -22.93 -9.63 2.34
C CYS A 150 -23.22 -9.58 0.83
N ALA A 151 -22.91 -8.48 0.16
CA ALA A 151 -23.16 -8.31 -1.27
C ALA A 151 -22.43 -9.35 -2.13
N LEU A 152 -21.26 -9.85 -1.69
CA LEU A 152 -20.49 -10.86 -2.43
C LEU A 152 -21.27 -12.16 -2.66
N ARG A 153 -22.22 -12.50 -1.79
CA ARG A 153 -23.08 -13.70 -1.91
C ARG A 153 -24.43 -13.46 -2.56
N GLN A 154 -24.83 -12.22 -2.67
CA GLN A 154 -26.10 -11.86 -3.28
C GLN A 154 -26.02 -11.89 -4.81
N LYS A 155 -27.17 -12.04 -5.45
CA LYS A 155 -27.27 -11.93 -6.90
C LYS A 155 -27.50 -10.47 -7.26
N HIS A 156 -26.63 -9.93 -8.10
CA HIS A 156 -26.72 -8.57 -8.61
C HIS A 156 -26.62 -8.58 -10.12
N THR A 157 -27.27 -7.63 -10.77
CA THR A 157 -27.02 -7.29 -12.18
C THR A 157 -25.66 -6.59 -12.31
N VAL A 158 -25.19 -6.41 -13.54
CA VAL A 158 -23.95 -5.65 -13.80
C VAL A 158 -24.08 -4.23 -13.29
N GLU A 159 -25.23 -3.58 -13.50
CA GLU A 159 -25.51 -2.21 -13.07
C GLU A 159 -25.48 -2.09 -11.54
N GLU A 160 -26.07 -3.05 -10.83
CA GLU A 160 -26.03 -3.08 -9.35
C GLU A 160 -24.62 -3.29 -8.81
N TRP A 161 -23.81 -4.15 -9.44
CA TRP A 161 -22.39 -4.30 -9.11
C TRP A 161 -21.60 -3.02 -9.31
N LEU A 162 -21.80 -2.32 -10.44
CA LEU A 162 -21.13 -1.06 -10.72
C LEU A 162 -21.51 0.02 -9.72
N ALA A 163 -22.79 0.08 -9.31
CA ALA A 163 -23.24 0.99 -8.27
C ALA A 163 -22.58 0.70 -6.92
N LEU A 164 -22.51 -0.58 -6.51
CA LEU A 164 -21.81 -1.01 -5.29
C LEU A 164 -20.32 -0.67 -5.32
N ILE A 165 -19.65 -0.88 -6.45
CA ILE A 165 -18.22 -0.54 -6.62
C ILE A 165 -18.00 0.97 -6.55
N THR A 166 -18.91 1.76 -7.12
CA THR A 166 -18.83 3.23 -7.04
C THR A 166 -19.04 3.71 -5.61
N GLU A 167 -20.04 3.19 -4.91
CA GLU A 167 -20.26 3.49 -3.49
C GLU A 167 -19.04 3.07 -2.65
N PHE A 168 -18.49 1.88 -2.89
CA PHE A 168 -17.26 1.44 -2.25
C PHE A 168 -16.13 2.46 -2.43
N GLY A 169 -15.93 2.98 -3.63
CA GLY A 169 -14.88 3.97 -3.90
C GLY A 169 -15.01 5.22 -3.04
N LEU A 170 -16.25 5.70 -2.82
CA LEU A 170 -16.53 6.86 -1.94
C LEU A 170 -16.29 6.53 -0.47
N VAL A 171 -16.70 5.34 -0.01
CA VAL A 171 -16.44 4.91 1.39
C VAL A 171 -14.95 4.66 1.62
N ASN A 172 -14.25 4.11 0.63
CA ASN A 172 -12.80 3.98 0.74
C ASN A 172 -12.09 5.35 0.82
N TYR A 173 -12.60 6.37 0.12
CA TYR A 173 -12.11 7.74 0.28
C TYR A 173 -12.27 8.23 1.73
N GLN A 174 -13.40 7.96 2.38
CA GLN A 174 -13.61 8.26 3.80
C GLN A 174 -12.64 7.48 4.69
N CYS A 175 -12.40 6.20 4.38
CA CYS A 175 -11.44 5.36 5.11
C CYS A 175 -10.00 5.88 4.97
N MET A 176 -9.62 6.34 3.78
CA MET A 176 -8.32 6.98 3.55
C MET A 176 -8.19 8.29 4.35
N ALA A 177 -9.26 9.11 4.41
CA ALA A 177 -9.31 10.33 5.23
C ALA A 177 -9.20 10.00 6.73
N LEU A 178 -9.86 8.93 7.17
CA LEU A 178 -9.78 8.46 8.55
C LEU A 178 -8.34 8.07 8.95
N LEU A 179 -7.62 7.37 8.05
CA LEU A 179 -6.23 7.00 8.29
C LEU A 179 -5.29 8.21 8.31
N ASP A 180 -5.47 9.15 7.37
CA ASP A 180 -4.71 10.41 7.34
C ASP A 180 -4.89 11.18 8.65
N LYS A 181 -6.14 11.32 9.09
CA LYS A 181 -6.47 11.93 10.40
C LYS A 181 -5.81 11.18 11.56
N ALA A 182 -5.82 9.84 11.55
CA ALA A 182 -5.23 9.03 12.61
C ALA A 182 -3.72 9.24 12.69
N ASN A 183 -3.03 9.18 11.56
CA ASN A 183 -1.58 9.37 11.48
C ASN A 183 -1.17 10.80 11.86
N THR A 184 -1.85 11.82 11.33
CA THR A 184 -1.51 13.22 11.61
C THR A 184 -1.83 13.62 13.04
N ALA A 185 -2.90 13.10 13.63
CA ALA A 185 -3.22 13.32 15.05
C ALA A 185 -2.18 12.66 15.99
N ALA A 186 -1.66 11.49 15.64
CA ALA A 186 -0.69 10.76 16.46
C ALA A 186 0.74 11.31 16.30
N PHE A 187 1.16 11.63 15.06
CA PHE A 187 2.56 11.89 14.74
C PHE A 187 2.82 13.30 14.19
N GLY A 188 1.78 14.12 14.04
CA GLY A 188 1.84 15.46 13.44
C GLY A 188 1.77 15.44 11.91
N ASP A 189 1.54 16.59 11.30
CA ASP A 189 1.51 16.72 9.84
C ASP A 189 2.89 16.48 9.23
N PRO A 190 3.02 15.66 8.18
CA PRO A 190 4.30 15.46 7.51
C PRO A 190 4.85 16.78 6.94
N ALA A 191 6.14 16.96 7.11
CA ALA A 191 6.89 18.10 6.56
C ALA A 191 8.09 17.60 5.76
N PRO A 192 8.53 18.33 4.72
CA PRO A 192 9.65 17.93 3.88
C PRO A 192 10.89 17.58 4.68
N ALA A 193 11.46 16.41 4.39
CA ALA A 193 12.64 15.88 5.05
C ALA A 193 13.61 15.28 4.04
N LYS A 194 14.91 15.52 4.26
CA LYS A 194 16.00 14.83 3.55
C LYS A 194 16.42 13.62 4.37
N VAL A 195 16.51 12.47 3.74
CA VAL A 195 16.80 11.17 4.36
C VAL A 195 18.04 10.58 3.70
N HIS A 196 19.06 10.30 4.51
CA HIS A 196 20.29 9.69 4.02
C HIS A 196 20.12 8.18 3.85
N THR A 197 20.80 7.62 2.85
CA THR A 197 20.87 6.17 2.64
C THR A 197 22.09 5.54 3.31
N ASP A 198 23.03 6.33 3.78
CA ASP A 198 24.23 5.85 4.46
C ASP A 198 23.91 5.22 5.81
N ILE A 199 24.60 4.12 6.14
CA ILE A 199 24.42 3.38 7.37
C ILE A 199 25.59 3.68 8.32
N ARG A 200 25.28 4.19 9.51
CA ARG A 200 26.26 4.45 10.56
C ARG A 200 26.79 3.14 11.13
N ARG A 201 28.05 3.12 11.55
CA ARG A 201 28.64 2.01 12.30
C ARG A 201 27.85 1.72 13.58
N GLY A 202 27.89 0.49 14.04
CA GLY A 202 27.24 0.04 15.27
C GLY A 202 25.94 -0.70 15.02
N PRO A 203 25.26 -1.14 16.09
CA PRO A 203 24.05 -1.94 16.00
C PRO A 203 22.88 -1.14 15.41
N PHE A 204 22.09 -1.80 14.59
CA PHE A 204 20.91 -1.19 13.99
C PHE A 204 19.81 -2.20 13.70
N ILE A 205 18.60 -1.71 13.48
CA ILE A 205 17.41 -2.44 13.08
C ILE A 205 16.88 -1.84 11.77
N VAL A 206 16.43 -2.69 10.86
CA VAL A 206 15.72 -2.25 9.65
C VAL A 206 14.22 -2.50 9.83
N VAL A 207 13.40 -1.48 9.58
CA VAL A 207 11.93 -1.56 9.71
C VAL A 207 11.28 -1.38 8.35
N SER A 208 10.52 -2.38 7.92
CA SER A 208 9.79 -2.41 6.65
C SER A 208 8.29 -2.54 6.87
N GLY A 209 7.51 -2.12 5.89
CA GLY A 209 6.05 -2.10 5.94
C GLY A 209 5.50 -0.69 6.10
N HIS A 210 4.33 -0.56 6.77
CA HIS A 210 3.56 0.69 6.75
C HIS A 210 3.18 1.21 8.13
N ASP A 211 3.25 0.36 9.18
CA ASP A 211 2.69 0.68 10.49
C ASP A 211 3.57 1.66 11.27
N LEU A 212 3.12 2.91 11.34
CA LEU A 212 3.83 3.99 12.02
C LEU A 212 3.80 3.83 13.55
N GLU A 213 2.75 3.19 14.11
CA GLU A 213 2.67 2.94 15.54
C GLU A 213 3.69 1.88 15.97
N ASP A 214 3.90 0.83 15.18
CA ASP A 214 4.97 -0.15 15.43
C ASP A 214 6.36 0.50 15.40
N LEU A 215 6.59 1.39 14.43
CA LEU A 215 7.84 2.15 14.38
C LEU A 215 7.98 3.07 15.61
N HIS A 216 6.91 3.76 16.01
CA HIS A 216 6.91 4.64 17.18
C HIS A 216 7.26 3.87 18.46
N GLN A 217 6.59 2.75 18.73
CA GLN A 217 6.88 1.91 19.89
C GLN A 217 8.31 1.34 19.87
N LEU A 218 8.83 0.99 18.69
CA LEU A 218 10.22 0.57 18.56
C LEU A 218 11.20 1.73 18.85
N LEU A 219 10.92 2.94 18.36
CA LEU A 219 11.74 4.12 18.63
C LEU A 219 11.75 4.47 20.12
N GLU A 220 10.62 4.35 20.82
CA GLU A 220 10.57 4.51 22.28
C GLU A 220 11.48 3.49 22.97
N GLN A 221 11.39 2.20 22.63
CA GLN A 221 12.14 1.12 23.24
C GLN A 221 13.65 1.12 22.90
N THR A 222 14.03 1.69 21.76
CA THR A 222 15.44 1.83 21.37
C THR A 222 16.11 3.09 21.91
N THR A 223 15.35 3.99 22.54
CA THR A 223 15.90 5.22 23.12
C THR A 223 16.97 4.91 24.20
N GLY A 224 18.17 5.44 24.02
CA GLY A 224 19.27 5.25 24.97
C GLY A 224 20.00 3.90 24.88
N THR A 225 19.60 2.99 23.99
CA THR A 225 20.24 1.66 23.80
C THR A 225 21.48 1.70 22.92
N GLY A 226 21.69 2.76 22.15
CA GLY A 226 22.76 2.85 21.13
C GLY A 226 22.41 2.14 19.81
N VAL A 227 21.21 1.60 19.67
CA VAL A 227 20.72 0.97 18.43
C VAL A 227 20.12 2.01 17.51
N ASN A 228 20.60 2.10 16.27
CA ASN A 228 19.99 2.93 15.24
C ASN A 228 18.82 2.19 14.56
N VAL A 229 17.86 2.96 14.05
CA VAL A 229 16.72 2.43 13.29
C VAL A 229 16.75 3.02 11.89
N TYR A 230 16.64 2.15 10.89
CA TYR A 230 16.55 2.53 9.48
C TYR A 230 15.24 2.08 8.90
N THR A 231 14.59 2.97 8.18
CA THR A 231 13.39 2.64 7.39
C THR A 231 13.76 1.85 6.14
N HIS A 232 12.82 1.07 5.64
CA HIS A 232 12.92 0.37 4.36
C HIS A 232 11.59 0.45 3.63
N SER A 233 11.62 0.64 2.32
CA SER A 233 10.43 0.63 1.47
C SER A 233 9.38 1.64 1.93
N GLU A 234 8.13 1.23 2.14
CA GLU A 234 7.02 2.11 2.52
C GLU A 234 7.18 2.78 3.91
N MET A 235 8.18 2.41 4.68
CA MET A 235 8.47 3.11 5.94
C MET A 235 9.25 4.43 5.76
N LEU A 236 9.85 4.69 4.58
CA LEU A 236 10.57 5.93 4.29
C LEU A 236 9.80 7.21 4.67
N PRO A 237 8.51 7.36 4.36
CA PRO A 237 7.75 8.57 4.70
C PRO A 237 7.63 8.87 6.19
N ALA A 238 7.93 7.93 7.08
CA ALA A 238 7.96 8.16 8.53
C ALA A 238 8.90 9.32 8.92
N HIS A 239 9.96 9.55 8.14
CA HIS A 239 10.87 10.69 8.34
C HIS A 239 10.22 12.05 8.12
N GLY A 240 9.09 12.13 7.45
CA GLY A 240 8.31 13.35 7.29
C GLY A 240 7.52 13.74 8.55
N TYR A 241 7.14 12.75 9.38
CA TYR A 241 6.30 12.97 10.56
C TYR A 241 7.11 13.53 11.75
N PRO A 242 6.77 14.74 12.27
CA PRO A 242 7.52 15.35 13.38
C PRO A 242 7.59 14.48 14.64
N GLY A 243 6.50 13.76 14.96
CA GLY A 243 6.40 12.87 16.11
C GLY A 243 7.35 11.68 16.05
N LEU A 244 7.76 11.26 14.85
CA LEU A 244 8.73 10.18 14.64
C LEU A 244 10.14 10.73 14.40
N ARG A 245 10.28 11.78 13.60
CA ARG A 245 11.57 12.41 13.29
C ARG A 245 12.31 12.97 14.52
N LYS A 246 11.58 13.25 15.61
CA LYS A 246 12.20 13.72 16.87
C LYS A 246 13.17 12.72 17.50
N TYR A 247 13.10 11.44 17.15
CA TYR A 247 13.97 10.40 17.69
C TYR A 247 15.31 10.37 16.92
N PRO A 248 16.45 10.70 17.56
CA PRO A 248 17.74 10.82 16.86
C PRO A 248 18.28 9.48 16.33
N GLN A 249 17.80 8.34 16.87
CA GLN A 249 18.13 7.01 16.39
C GLN A 249 17.35 6.61 15.13
N LEU A 250 16.33 7.34 14.70
CA LEU A 250 15.75 7.19 13.35
C LEU A 250 16.72 7.81 12.35
N ALA A 251 17.70 7.00 11.90
CA ALA A 251 18.96 7.48 11.35
C ALA A 251 18.95 7.70 9.83
N GLY A 252 18.09 6.98 9.09
CA GLY A 252 18.03 7.06 7.63
C GLY A 252 17.20 5.96 7.02
N ASN A 253 17.36 5.75 5.71
CA ASN A 253 16.68 4.70 4.96
C ASN A 253 17.68 3.66 4.46
N PHE A 254 17.39 2.39 4.65
CA PHE A 254 18.14 1.27 4.13
C PHE A 254 17.42 0.70 2.91
N GLY A 255 18.18 0.43 1.84
CA GLY A 255 17.65 -0.23 0.66
C GLY A 255 16.58 0.57 -0.09
N THR A 256 15.77 -0.14 -0.83
CA THR A 256 14.81 0.43 -1.77
C THR A 256 13.39 -0.12 -1.55
N ALA A 257 12.72 -0.62 -2.61
CA ALA A 257 11.36 -1.12 -2.52
C ALA A 257 11.31 -2.62 -2.18
N TRP A 258 10.12 -3.08 -1.79
CA TRP A 258 9.83 -4.42 -1.33
C TRP A 258 10.35 -5.55 -2.23
N GLN A 259 10.39 -5.35 -3.55
CA GLN A 259 10.84 -6.36 -4.52
C GLN A 259 12.33 -6.68 -4.43
N ASN A 260 13.11 -5.85 -3.79
CA ASN A 260 14.57 -6.02 -3.66
C ASN A 260 14.98 -6.67 -2.33
N GLN A 261 14.04 -6.96 -1.42
CA GLN A 261 14.31 -7.53 -0.09
C GLN A 261 15.29 -8.69 -0.10
N GLN A 262 15.12 -9.64 -1.04
CA GLN A 262 15.93 -10.85 -1.07
C GLN A 262 17.42 -10.61 -1.36
N SER A 263 17.75 -9.53 -2.04
CA SER A 263 19.14 -9.10 -2.27
C SER A 263 19.62 -8.13 -1.19
N GLU A 264 18.77 -7.23 -0.76
CA GLU A 264 19.12 -6.18 0.20
C GLU A 264 19.30 -6.72 1.62
N PHE A 265 18.50 -7.72 2.03
CA PHE A 265 18.61 -8.33 3.37
C PHE A 265 19.65 -9.44 3.45
N ASP A 266 20.16 -9.90 2.30
CA ASP A 266 21.23 -10.90 2.28
C ASP A 266 22.48 -10.31 2.94
N SER A 267 23.10 -11.08 3.84
CA SER A 267 24.32 -10.67 4.58
C SER A 267 24.19 -9.38 5.43
N LEU A 268 22.97 -8.87 5.65
CA LEU A 268 22.74 -7.70 6.50
C LEU A 268 23.07 -8.03 7.97
N PRO A 269 23.98 -7.33 8.66
CA PRO A 269 24.32 -7.60 10.06
C PRO A 269 23.34 -6.94 11.04
N ALA A 270 22.03 -7.06 10.77
CA ALA A 270 20.98 -6.45 11.56
C ALA A 270 19.69 -7.29 11.51
N PRO A 271 18.85 -7.25 12.54
CA PRO A 271 17.51 -7.79 12.46
C PRO A 271 16.57 -6.87 11.67
N ILE A 272 15.52 -7.47 11.11
CA ILE A 272 14.53 -6.82 10.27
C ILE A 272 13.15 -6.99 10.90
N LEU A 273 12.40 -5.89 11.05
CA LEU A 273 11.02 -5.89 11.47
C LEU A 273 10.10 -5.66 10.27
N MET A 274 9.25 -6.65 9.97
CA MET A 274 8.18 -6.55 8.99
C MET A 274 6.87 -6.19 9.70
N THR A 275 6.44 -4.95 9.57
CA THR A 275 5.23 -4.45 10.26
C THR A 275 3.96 -4.80 9.49
N THR A 276 4.03 -4.77 8.17
CA THR A 276 2.94 -5.13 7.25
C THR A 276 3.51 -5.72 5.96
N ASN A 277 2.72 -5.73 4.88
CA ASN A 277 3.16 -6.12 3.54
C ASN A 277 4.22 -5.10 3.00
N CYS A 278 5.00 -5.43 2.00
CA CYS A 278 5.02 -6.74 1.34
C CYS A 278 6.17 -7.59 1.87
N ILE A 279 5.88 -8.73 2.47
CA ILE A 279 6.94 -9.70 2.78
C ILE A 279 7.19 -10.61 1.57
N MET A 280 8.44 -10.75 1.17
CA MET A 280 8.84 -11.76 0.20
C MET A 280 9.29 -13.04 0.93
N PRO A 281 9.22 -14.23 0.28
CA PRO A 281 9.77 -15.45 0.86
C PRO A 281 11.22 -15.23 1.33
N PRO A 282 11.50 -15.32 2.64
CA PRO A 282 12.85 -15.07 3.15
C PRO A 282 13.83 -16.14 2.70
N ARG A 283 15.08 -15.71 2.41
CA ARG A 283 16.16 -16.65 2.17
C ARG A 283 16.70 -17.20 3.48
N PRO A 284 17.19 -18.44 3.50
CA PRO A 284 17.81 -19.05 4.69
C PRO A 284 18.93 -18.20 5.31
N SER A 285 19.64 -17.41 4.50
CA SER A 285 20.76 -16.56 4.91
C SER A 285 20.39 -15.43 5.88
N TYR A 286 19.08 -15.05 5.98
CA TYR A 286 18.62 -13.99 6.86
C TYR A 286 17.28 -14.27 7.55
N ALA A 287 16.66 -15.45 7.35
CA ALA A 287 15.36 -15.79 7.92
C ALA A 287 15.35 -15.74 9.46
N ASP A 288 16.46 -16.08 10.10
CA ASP A 288 16.66 -16.04 11.55
C ASP A 288 16.66 -14.61 12.15
N ARG A 289 16.81 -13.59 11.30
CA ARG A 289 16.84 -12.17 11.68
C ARG A 289 15.56 -11.42 11.33
N ILE A 290 14.55 -12.08 10.71
CA ILE A 290 13.27 -11.45 10.42
C ILE A 290 12.29 -11.69 11.57
N TYR A 291 11.66 -10.60 11.97
CA TYR A 291 10.52 -10.57 12.88
C TYR A 291 9.30 -10.03 12.14
N THR A 292 8.14 -10.58 12.43
CA THR A 292 6.86 -10.13 11.92
C THR A 292 5.99 -9.64 13.08
N THR A 293 5.01 -8.81 12.77
CA THR A 293 4.05 -8.32 13.75
C THR A 293 2.68 -8.12 13.11
N SER A 294 1.65 -7.87 13.92
CA SER A 294 0.30 -7.58 13.46
C SER A 294 -0.29 -8.71 12.59
N VAL A 295 -0.74 -8.41 11.37
CA VAL A 295 -1.34 -9.36 10.45
C VAL A 295 -0.30 -10.09 9.56
N VAL A 296 0.96 -9.66 9.61
CA VAL A 296 2.02 -10.28 8.80
C VAL A 296 2.45 -11.60 9.41
N GLY A 297 2.55 -12.63 8.59
CA GLY A 297 3.01 -13.95 9.02
C GLY A 297 3.73 -14.70 7.91
N TYR A 298 4.77 -15.42 8.29
CA TYR A 298 5.47 -16.35 7.39
C TYR A 298 5.93 -17.57 8.18
N PRO A 299 5.83 -18.80 7.62
CA PRO A 299 6.19 -20.02 8.34
C PRO A 299 7.62 -19.97 8.90
N GLY A 300 7.76 -20.26 10.20
CA GLY A 300 9.05 -20.35 10.88
C GLY A 300 9.69 -19.02 11.28
N LEU A 301 9.10 -17.87 10.96
CA LEU A 301 9.59 -16.57 11.43
C LEU A 301 9.12 -16.28 12.87
N LYS A 302 9.89 -15.46 13.56
CA LYS A 302 9.53 -14.96 14.88
C LYS A 302 8.42 -13.91 14.73
N HIS A 303 7.33 -14.09 15.47
CA HIS A 303 6.21 -13.13 15.49
C HIS A 303 6.13 -12.42 16.83
N ILE A 304 6.03 -11.09 16.81
CA ILE A 304 5.89 -10.25 17.99
C ILE A 304 4.39 -9.94 18.14
N PRO A 305 3.72 -10.53 19.11
CA PRO A 305 2.31 -10.26 19.37
C PRO A 305 2.11 -8.90 20.07
N GLU A 306 0.92 -8.35 19.94
CA GLU A 306 0.49 -7.23 20.78
C GLU A 306 -0.17 -7.71 22.07
N ASP A 307 -0.04 -6.93 23.14
CA ASP A 307 -0.78 -7.10 24.37
C ASP A 307 -2.23 -6.57 24.26
N ARG A 308 -3.01 -6.65 25.33
CA ARG A 308 -4.40 -6.17 25.36
C ARG A 308 -4.55 -4.66 25.17
N GLN A 309 -3.48 -3.91 25.38
CA GLN A 309 -3.39 -2.46 25.20
C GLN A 309 -2.83 -2.07 23.83
N GLY A 310 -2.59 -3.03 22.93
CA GLY A 310 -2.00 -2.79 21.61
C GLY A 310 -0.49 -2.54 21.61
N ARG A 311 0.20 -2.82 22.75
CA ARG A 311 1.65 -2.64 22.87
C ARG A 311 2.40 -3.91 22.50
N LYS A 312 3.58 -3.74 21.94
CA LYS A 312 4.47 -4.81 21.50
C LYS A 312 5.80 -4.72 22.24
N ASP A 313 6.34 -5.87 22.60
CA ASP A 313 7.66 -5.99 23.21
C ASP A 313 8.72 -6.28 22.15
N PHE A 314 9.55 -5.30 21.84
CA PHE A 314 10.64 -5.40 20.86
C PHE A 314 11.98 -5.78 21.50
N SER A 315 12.05 -6.16 22.77
CA SER A 315 13.29 -6.48 23.49
C SER A 315 14.12 -7.54 22.77
N ALA A 316 13.52 -8.64 22.31
CA ALA A 316 14.22 -9.69 21.58
C ALA A 316 14.82 -9.22 20.24
N LEU A 317 14.18 -8.26 19.58
CA LEU A 317 14.68 -7.64 18.35
C LEU A 317 15.87 -6.73 18.66
N ILE A 318 15.79 -5.93 19.73
CA ILE A 318 16.84 -5.02 20.19
C ILE A 318 18.05 -5.82 20.66
N ASP A 319 17.86 -6.87 21.46
CA ASP A 319 18.92 -7.75 21.93
C ASP A 319 19.67 -8.41 20.75
N GLN A 320 18.95 -8.84 19.72
CA GLN A 320 19.57 -9.40 18.52
C GLN A 320 20.39 -8.33 17.76
N ALA A 321 19.91 -7.09 17.68
CA ALA A 321 20.67 -6.01 17.05
C ALA A 321 21.99 -5.72 17.80
N LEU A 322 21.94 -5.67 19.14
CA LEU A 322 23.10 -5.51 19.99
C LEU A 322 24.11 -6.67 19.83
N ALA A 323 23.59 -7.91 19.80
CA ALA A 323 24.42 -9.10 19.64
C ALA A 323 25.11 -9.18 18.26
N LEU A 324 24.42 -8.75 17.19
CA LEU A 324 24.99 -8.69 15.84
C LEU A 324 26.01 -7.55 15.68
N GLY A 325 25.86 -6.46 16.45
CA GLY A 325 26.79 -5.34 16.48
C GLY A 325 26.81 -4.42 15.26
N GLY A 326 26.12 -4.78 14.20
CA GLY A 326 26.04 -3.99 12.97
C GLY A 326 27.35 -3.92 12.17
N TYR A 327 27.54 -2.84 11.42
CA TYR A 327 28.78 -2.61 10.68
C TYR A 327 29.88 -2.01 11.58
N SER A 328 31.13 -2.44 11.39
CA SER A 328 32.31 -1.90 12.12
C SER A 328 32.71 -0.49 11.69
N THR A 329 32.30 -0.07 10.49
CA THR A 329 32.55 1.28 9.92
C THR A 329 31.27 1.76 9.25
N ASP A 330 31.17 3.08 9.08
CA ASP A 330 30.09 3.66 8.29
C ASP A 330 30.07 3.09 6.87
N ARG A 331 28.88 2.88 6.33
CA ARG A 331 28.67 2.35 4.97
C ARG A 331 27.99 3.39 4.12
N SER A 332 28.64 3.77 3.02
CA SER A 332 28.00 4.58 2.00
C SER A 332 27.11 3.68 1.16
N MET A 333 25.83 4.00 1.12
CA MET A 333 24.80 3.30 0.36
C MET A 333 24.11 4.28 -0.57
N SER A 334 23.58 3.79 -1.67
CA SER A 334 22.85 4.61 -2.64
C SER A 334 21.53 3.96 -3.05
N GLY A 335 20.61 4.76 -3.58
CA GLY A 335 19.46 4.28 -4.32
C GLY A 335 19.86 3.63 -5.64
N ILE A 336 18.87 3.16 -6.41
CA ILE A 336 19.13 2.39 -7.65
C ILE A 336 19.73 3.23 -8.79
N ASN A 337 19.61 4.55 -8.74
CA ASN A 337 20.23 5.48 -9.70
C ASN A 337 21.52 6.13 -9.18
N GLY A 338 21.99 5.75 -8.00
CA GLY A 338 23.25 6.23 -7.41
C GLY A 338 23.12 7.43 -6.47
N GLY A 339 21.89 7.91 -6.20
CA GLY A 339 21.66 9.00 -5.24
C GLY A 339 21.79 8.55 -3.79
N HIS A 340 22.28 9.43 -2.92
CA HIS A 340 22.51 9.16 -1.49
C HIS A 340 21.51 9.86 -0.56
N ILE A 341 20.67 10.72 -1.11
CA ILE A 341 19.67 11.48 -0.38
C ILE A 341 18.31 11.27 -1.03
N LEU A 342 17.34 10.86 -0.22
CA LEU A 342 15.94 10.77 -0.59
C LEU A 342 15.20 11.95 0.05
N THR A 343 14.11 12.39 -0.57
CA THR A 343 13.21 13.41 0.00
C THR A 343 11.83 12.84 0.15
N THR A 344 11.15 13.20 1.25
CA THR A 344 9.78 12.79 1.54
C THR A 344 9.06 13.86 2.35
N GLY A 345 7.75 13.69 2.64
CA GLY A 345 6.99 14.60 3.51
C GLY A 345 6.27 15.73 2.77
N PHE A 346 6.14 15.65 1.44
CA PHE A 346 5.36 16.60 0.65
C PHE A 346 3.86 16.23 0.64
N ALA A 347 3.29 16.06 1.85
CA ALA A 347 1.88 15.77 2.03
C ALA A 347 1.00 17.00 1.76
N HIS A 348 -0.33 16.81 1.75
CA HIS A 348 -1.29 17.85 1.37
C HIS A 348 -1.16 19.13 2.20
N LYS A 349 -0.86 19.02 3.51
CA LYS A 349 -0.65 20.21 4.34
C LYS A 349 0.63 20.96 3.96
N ALA A 350 1.75 20.26 3.80
CA ALA A 350 3.02 20.87 3.40
C ALA A 350 2.94 21.53 2.01
N LEU A 351 2.25 20.88 1.07
CA LEU A 351 2.02 21.46 -0.26
C LEU A 351 0.94 22.56 -0.21
N GLY A 352 -0.05 22.47 0.68
CA GLY A 352 -1.01 23.55 0.93
C GLY A 352 -0.33 24.81 1.45
N ASP A 353 0.60 24.69 2.38
CA ASP A 353 1.41 25.81 2.89
C ASP A 353 2.30 26.42 1.77
N SER A 354 2.72 25.61 0.80
CA SER A 354 3.51 26.02 -0.38
C SER A 354 2.64 26.32 -1.61
N ALA A 355 1.33 26.18 -1.53
CA ALA A 355 0.41 26.33 -2.66
C ALA A 355 0.56 27.63 -3.44
N PRO A 356 0.74 28.83 -2.82
CA PRO A 356 0.95 30.06 -3.57
C PRO A 356 2.12 29.96 -4.55
N ALA A 357 3.25 29.41 -4.14
CA ALA A 357 4.44 29.26 -4.99
C ALA A 357 4.20 28.30 -6.15
N VAL A 358 3.51 27.17 -5.91
CA VAL A 358 3.17 26.18 -6.95
C VAL A 358 2.17 26.80 -7.95
N ILE A 359 1.15 27.49 -7.46
CA ILE A 359 0.14 28.16 -8.29
C ILE A 359 0.79 29.26 -9.15
N ASP A 360 1.68 30.07 -8.58
CA ASP A 360 2.41 31.11 -9.30
C ASP A 360 3.35 30.52 -10.36
N ALA A 361 4.01 29.39 -10.07
CA ALA A 361 4.84 28.69 -11.04
C ALA A 361 4.01 28.15 -12.23
N ILE A 362 2.80 27.66 -11.98
CA ILE A 362 1.89 27.22 -13.05
C ILE A 362 1.35 28.44 -13.83
N LYS A 363 0.88 29.49 -13.17
CA LYS A 363 0.35 30.69 -13.82
C LYS A 363 1.39 31.44 -14.65
N SER A 364 2.65 31.45 -14.22
CA SER A 364 3.75 32.07 -14.98
C SER A 364 4.24 31.17 -16.14
N GLY A 365 3.77 29.92 -16.26
CA GLY A 365 4.24 28.98 -17.24
C GLY A 365 5.60 28.35 -16.91
N ALA A 366 6.14 28.56 -15.72
CA ALA A 366 7.35 27.90 -15.24
C ALA A 366 7.10 26.38 -15.00
N VAL A 367 5.88 26.03 -14.59
CA VAL A 367 5.38 24.66 -14.56
C VAL A 367 4.26 24.51 -15.57
N LYS A 368 4.44 23.65 -16.57
CA LYS A 368 3.46 23.41 -17.62
C LYS A 368 2.67 22.12 -17.43
N HIS A 369 3.23 21.14 -16.72
CA HIS A 369 2.57 19.87 -16.47
C HIS A 369 2.95 19.27 -15.13
N ILE A 370 2.02 18.53 -14.53
CA ILE A 370 2.23 17.75 -13.32
C ILE A 370 2.00 16.28 -13.68
N PHE A 371 2.97 15.42 -13.36
CA PHE A 371 2.80 13.98 -13.47
C PHE A 371 2.68 13.39 -12.06
N LEU A 372 1.57 12.69 -11.78
CA LEU A 372 1.49 11.84 -10.61
C LEU A 372 1.99 10.46 -11.01
N VAL A 373 3.26 10.17 -10.68
CA VAL A 373 3.92 8.90 -11.00
C VAL A 373 4.12 8.11 -9.72
N GLY A 374 3.38 7.01 -9.54
CA GLY A 374 3.44 6.28 -8.28
C GLY A 374 2.74 4.94 -8.32
N GLY A 375 2.60 4.34 -7.14
CA GLY A 375 1.96 3.04 -6.94
C GLY A 375 2.93 1.94 -6.52
N CYS A 376 2.51 0.67 -6.62
CA CYS A 376 3.26 -0.42 -5.98
C CYS A 376 4.47 -0.92 -6.77
N ASP A 377 4.42 -0.89 -8.09
CA ASP A 377 5.33 -1.54 -9.02
C ASP A 377 5.55 -3.05 -8.73
N GLY A 378 6.39 -3.73 -9.45
CA GLY A 378 6.57 -5.17 -9.33
C GLY A 378 8.03 -5.65 -9.41
N ALA A 379 8.21 -6.95 -9.12
CA ALA A 379 9.53 -7.57 -9.00
C ALA A 379 10.15 -8.10 -10.31
N HIS A 380 9.43 -8.06 -11.44
CA HIS A 380 9.98 -8.59 -12.68
C HIS A 380 11.23 -7.82 -13.13
N PRO A 381 12.33 -8.50 -13.51
CA PRO A 381 13.51 -7.85 -14.06
C PRO A 381 13.22 -7.03 -15.34
N GLY A 382 14.00 -5.98 -15.58
CA GLY A 382 13.89 -5.16 -16.79
C GLY A 382 12.74 -4.16 -16.81
N ARG A 383 12.08 -3.92 -15.69
CA ARG A 383 11.02 -2.91 -15.56
C ARG A 383 11.61 -1.54 -15.29
N ASN A 384 11.93 -0.82 -16.37
CA ASN A 384 12.46 0.54 -16.28
C ASN A 384 11.46 1.61 -16.73
N TYR A 385 10.22 1.24 -17.06
CA TYR A 385 9.24 2.16 -17.63
C TYR A 385 9.15 3.46 -16.81
N TYR A 386 8.92 3.36 -15.48
CA TYR A 386 8.71 4.54 -14.65
C TYR A 386 9.98 5.37 -14.47
N THR A 387 11.15 4.74 -14.40
CA THR A 387 12.45 5.43 -14.37
C THR A 387 12.67 6.21 -15.66
N ASP A 388 12.46 5.56 -16.81
CA ASP A 388 12.69 6.14 -18.13
C ASP A 388 11.65 7.23 -18.42
N PHE A 389 10.38 7.02 -18.02
CA PHE A 389 9.35 8.03 -18.12
C PHE A 389 9.73 9.30 -17.34
N VAL A 390 10.09 9.17 -16.07
CA VAL A 390 10.46 10.31 -15.22
C VAL A 390 11.69 11.03 -15.74
N LYS A 391 12.72 10.30 -16.18
CA LYS A 391 13.93 10.89 -16.79
C LYS A 391 13.64 11.66 -18.09
N SER A 392 12.58 11.28 -18.81
CA SER A 392 12.19 11.89 -20.09
C SER A 392 11.23 13.07 -19.91
N THR A 393 10.71 13.33 -18.70
CA THR A 393 9.80 14.44 -18.48
C THR A 393 10.45 15.79 -18.74
N PRO A 394 9.75 16.77 -19.35
CA PRO A 394 10.26 18.12 -19.57
C PRO A 394 10.75 18.79 -18.29
N MET A 395 11.71 19.69 -18.42
CA MET A 395 12.28 20.45 -17.29
C MET A 395 11.25 21.38 -16.60
N ASP A 396 10.19 21.74 -17.30
CA ASP A 396 9.07 22.55 -16.83
C ASP A 396 7.89 21.71 -16.31
N SER A 397 8.19 20.50 -15.78
CA SER A 397 7.19 19.62 -15.17
C SER A 397 7.55 19.23 -13.74
N LEU A 398 6.53 19.06 -12.89
CA LEU A 398 6.65 18.50 -11.55
C LEU A 398 6.24 17.03 -11.54
N ILE A 399 6.87 16.25 -10.67
CA ILE A 399 6.59 14.84 -10.42
C ILE A 399 6.06 14.72 -9.00
N LEU A 400 4.76 14.53 -8.84
CA LEU A 400 4.17 14.10 -7.58
C LEU A 400 4.28 12.58 -7.51
N THR A 401 4.75 12.04 -6.39
CA THR A 401 4.91 10.58 -6.23
C THR A 401 4.47 10.10 -4.87
N LEU A 402 4.18 8.83 -4.76
CA LEU A 402 3.90 8.10 -3.51
C LEU A 402 4.07 6.60 -3.72
N ALA A 403 4.08 5.86 -2.62
CA ALA A 403 4.19 4.39 -2.58
C ALA A 403 5.53 3.83 -3.09
N CYS A 404 5.65 2.51 -3.18
CA CYS A 404 6.91 1.82 -3.51
C CYS A 404 7.47 2.17 -4.90
N GLY A 405 6.61 2.54 -5.85
CA GLY A 405 7.01 2.90 -7.22
C GLY A 405 8.00 4.06 -7.27
N LYS A 406 7.97 4.95 -6.28
CA LYS A 406 8.93 6.06 -6.16
C LYS A 406 10.40 5.62 -6.16
N PHE A 407 10.71 4.45 -5.59
CA PHE A 407 12.08 3.94 -5.51
C PHE A 407 12.72 3.64 -6.87
N ARG A 408 11.96 3.73 -7.96
CA ARG A 408 12.50 3.68 -9.32
C ARG A 408 13.24 4.96 -9.71
N PHE A 409 12.99 6.07 -9.02
CA PHE A 409 13.50 7.39 -9.45
C PHE A 409 13.68 8.42 -8.31
N ASN A 410 13.28 8.14 -7.07
CA ASN A 410 13.31 9.14 -5.98
C ASN A 410 14.72 9.50 -5.50
N ASP A 411 15.73 8.78 -5.95
CA ASP A 411 17.16 9.07 -5.73
C ASP A 411 17.79 9.86 -6.89
N LEU A 412 16.99 10.26 -7.90
CA LEU A 412 17.45 11.14 -8.98
C LEU A 412 17.46 12.59 -8.49
N ASP A 413 18.49 13.33 -8.89
CA ASP A 413 18.49 14.80 -8.81
C ASP A 413 17.98 15.38 -10.14
N LEU A 414 16.72 15.79 -10.17
CA LEU A 414 16.12 16.45 -11.32
C LEU A 414 16.12 17.98 -11.21
N GLY A 415 16.75 18.53 -10.16
CA GLY A 415 16.76 19.96 -9.87
C GLY A 415 15.43 20.47 -9.31
N ASP A 416 15.24 21.78 -9.43
CA ASP A 416 14.06 22.50 -8.94
C ASP A 416 13.49 23.47 -9.98
N ILE A 417 12.28 23.93 -9.74
CA ILE A 417 11.60 25.01 -10.47
C ILE A 417 11.27 26.10 -9.46
N ASN A 418 11.97 27.23 -9.52
CA ASN A 418 11.79 28.37 -8.59
C ASN A 418 11.92 27.94 -7.11
N GLY A 419 12.84 27.01 -6.80
CA GLY A 419 13.06 26.48 -5.45
C GLY A 419 12.11 25.34 -5.04
N ILE A 420 11.20 24.92 -5.91
CA ILE A 420 10.33 23.76 -5.71
C ILE A 420 11.04 22.53 -6.30
N PRO A 421 11.41 21.51 -5.49
CA PRO A 421 11.98 20.28 -6.03
C PRO A 421 11.07 19.66 -7.09
N ARG A 422 11.63 19.17 -8.19
CA ARG A 422 10.83 18.55 -9.24
C ARG A 422 10.21 17.22 -8.83
N ILE A 423 10.78 16.49 -7.86
CA ILE A 423 10.20 15.28 -7.29
C ILE A 423 9.64 15.60 -5.90
N LEU A 424 8.34 15.39 -5.72
CA LEU A 424 7.58 15.67 -4.50
C LEU A 424 6.96 14.36 -4.00
N ASP A 425 7.58 13.72 -2.98
CA ASP A 425 7.07 12.49 -2.39
C ASP A 425 6.00 12.80 -1.34
N ALA A 426 4.75 12.49 -1.64
CA ALA A 426 3.59 12.70 -0.78
C ALA A 426 3.45 11.64 0.34
N GLY A 427 4.17 10.51 0.27
CA GLY A 427 4.12 9.53 1.34
C GLY A 427 4.02 8.06 0.90
N GLN A 428 3.49 7.24 1.80
CA GLN A 428 3.17 5.83 1.56
C GLN A 428 1.98 5.68 0.60
N CYS A 429 1.69 4.44 0.15
CA CYS A 429 0.39 4.16 -0.45
C CYS A 429 -0.77 4.39 0.54
N ASN A 430 -0.52 4.29 1.85
CA ASN A 430 -1.46 4.66 2.92
C ASN A 430 -1.76 6.17 2.94
N ASP A 431 -0.87 7.01 2.38
CA ASP A 431 -1.04 8.47 2.30
C ASP A 431 -1.67 8.91 0.97
N ALA A 432 -2.31 7.99 0.22
CA ALA A 432 -2.95 8.31 -1.06
C ALA A 432 -4.06 9.36 -0.93
N TYR A 433 -4.72 9.48 0.24
CA TYR A 433 -5.62 10.59 0.54
C TYR A 433 -4.93 11.93 0.34
N SER A 434 -3.71 12.07 0.81
CA SER A 434 -2.92 13.30 0.67
C SER A 434 -2.71 13.67 -0.80
N ALA A 435 -2.39 12.72 -1.67
CA ALA A 435 -2.25 12.98 -3.11
C ALA A 435 -3.57 13.44 -3.75
N VAL A 436 -4.71 12.84 -3.35
CA VAL A 436 -6.03 13.27 -3.82
C VAL A 436 -6.35 14.70 -3.34
N GLN A 437 -6.06 15.03 -2.08
CA GLN A 437 -6.27 16.39 -1.55
C GLN A 437 -5.45 17.44 -2.28
N ILE A 438 -4.19 17.15 -2.62
CA ILE A 438 -3.33 18.04 -3.41
C ILE A 438 -3.98 18.36 -4.76
N VAL A 439 -4.47 17.35 -5.45
CA VAL A 439 -5.10 17.50 -6.77
C VAL A 439 -6.41 18.28 -6.68
N LEU A 440 -7.25 17.99 -5.68
CA LEU A 440 -8.49 18.72 -5.45
C LEU A 440 -8.24 20.19 -5.10
N ALA A 441 -7.26 20.47 -4.24
CA ALA A 441 -6.89 21.85 -3.88
C ALA A 441 -6.35 22.65 -5.08
N LEU A 442 -5.60 22.00 -5.98
CA LEU A 442 -5.17 22.64 -7.23
C LEU A 442 -6.36 22.95 -8.13
N ALA A 443 -7.31 22.03 -8.29
CA ALA A 443 -8.50 22.25 -9.10
C ALA A 443 -9.33 23.44 -8.56
N ASP A 444 -9.53 23.51 -7.25
CA ASP A 444 -10.21 24.61 -6.58
C ASP A 444 -9.49 25.95 -6.79
N ALA A 445 -8.16 25.99 -6.60
CA ALA A 445 -7.34 27.18 -6.78
C ALA A 445 -7.34 27.73 -8.22
N PHE A 446 -7.57 26.88 -9.21
CA PHE A 446 -7.70 27.27 -10.62
C PHE A 446 -9.16 27.46 -11.06
N GLY A 447 -10.14 27.16 -10.19
CA GLY A 447 -11.57 27.24 -10.49
C GLY A 447 -12.00 26.32 -11.63
N CYS A 448 -11.40 25.12 -11.71
CA CYS A 448 -11.66 24.15 -12.77
C CYS A 448 -11.90 22.75 -12.21
N GLY A 449 -12.33 21.81 -13.04
CA GLY A 449 -12.42 20.40 -12.67
C GLY A 449 -11.04 19.74 -12.61
N VAL A 450 -10.91 18.67 -11.83
CA VAL A 450 -9.65 17.90 -11.75
C VAL A 450 -9.17 17.45 -13.13
N ASN A 451 -10.09 17.08 -14.00
CA ASN A 451 -9.79 16.62 -15.35
C ASN A 451 -9.36 17.74 -16.32
N ASP A 452 -9.49 18.99 -15.91
CA ASP A 452 -9.08 20.18 -16.68
C ASP A 452 -7.69 20.70 -16.28
N LEU A 453 -7.13 20.16 -15.19
CA LEU A 453 -5.76 20.46 -14.77
C LEU A 453 -4.74 19.91 -15.77
N PRO A 454 -3.56 20.55 -15.93
CA PRO A 454 -2.42 19.98 -16.65
C PRO A 454 -1.77 18.86 -15.82
N LEU A 455 -2.55 17.83 -15.53
CA LEU A 455 -2.20 16.71 -14.67
C LEU A 455 -2.47 15.39 -15.39
N THR A 456 -1.52 14.47 -15.29
CA THR A 456 -1.69 13.08 -15.75
C THR A 456 -1.23 12.10 -14.68
N LEU A 457 -2.04 11.07 -14.46
CA LEU A 457 -1.73 9.99 -13.54
C LEU A 457 -1.07 8.84 -14.31
N VAL A 458 0.14 8.46 -13.91
CA VAL A 458 0.92 7.36 -14.50
C VAL A 458 1.21 6.36 -13.37
N LEU A 459 0.29 5.41 -13.21
CA LEU A 459 0.20 4.59 -12.02
C LEU A 459 0.71 3.16 -12.27
N SER A 460 1.39 2.62 -11.27
CA SER A 460 1.71 1.20 -11.18
C SER A 460 0.85 0.53 -10.13
N TRP A 461 0.48 -0.73 -10.36
CA TRP A 461 -0.24 -1.51 -9.37
C TRP A 461 0.43 -2.88 -9.17
N TYR A 462 0.26 -3.42 -7.98
CA TYR A 462 0.73 -4.76 -7.64
C TYR A 462 -0.28 -5.51 -6.78
N GLU A 463 -0.81 -4.87 -5.73
CA GLU A 463 -1.68 -5.50 -4.74
C GLU A 463 -2.95 -4.68 -4.47
N GLN A 464 -3.74 -5.11 -3.53
CA GLN A 464 -5.14 -4.72 -3.35
C GLN A 464 -5.33 -3.29 -2.87
N LYS A 465 -4.33 -2.68 -2.20
CA LYS A 465 -4.40 -1.24 -1.87
C LYS A 465 -4.39 -0.37 -3.13
N ALA A 466 -3.65 -0.77 -4.15
CA ALA A 466 -3.72 -0.07 -5.43
C ALA A 466 -5.10 -0.22 -6.10
N VAL A 467 -5.79 -1.36 -5.89
CA VAL A 467 -7.16 -1.56 -6.39
C VAL A 467 -8.13 -0.60 -5.70
N CYS A 468 -8.13 -0.53 -4.36
CA CYS A 468 -9.06 0.36 -3.65
C CYS A 468 -8.79 1.84 -3.96
N ILE A 469 -7.52 2.25 -4.14
CA ILE A 469 -7.18 3.62 -4.57
C ILE A 469 -7.74 3.88 -5.97
N LEU A 470 -7.54 2.97 -6.93
CA LEU A 470 -8.09 3.12 -8.28
C LEU A 470 -9.61 3.29 -8.24
N LEU A 471 -10.33 2.45 -7.49
CA LEU A 471 -11.78 2.55 -7.36
C LEU A 471 -12.22 3.89 -6.74
N THR A 472 -11.45 4.42 -5.79
CA THR A 472 -11.69 5.76 -5.26
C THR A 472 -11.50 6.85 -6.33
N LEU A 473 -10.43 6.79 -7.12
CA LEU A 473 -10.19 7.75 -8.20
C LEU A 473 -11.33 7.72 -9.23
N LEU A 474 -11.79 6.53 -9.60
CA LEU A 474 -12.91 6.37 -10.54
C LEU A 474 -14.23 6.90 -9.94
N ALA A 475 -14.51 6.62 -8.65
CA ALA A 475 -15.70 7.13 -7.97
C ALA A 475 -15.71 8.66 -7.84
N LEU A 476 -14.53 9.29 -7.74
CA LEU A 476 -14.35 10.74 -7.78
C LEU A 476 -14.39 11.31 -9.21
N GLY A 477 -14.60 10.49 -10.23
CA GLY A 477 -14.68 10.90 -11.62
C GLY A 477 -13.35 11.30 -12.24
N ILE A 478 -12.22 10.89 -11.67
CA ILE A 478 -10.89 11.17 -12.20
C ILE A 478 -10.65 10.30 -13.43
N LYS A 479 -10.17 10.91 -14.51
CA LYS A 479 -9.98 10.31 -15.83
C LYS A 479 -8.52 10.40 -16.28
N ARG A 480 -8.22 9.81 -17.44
CA ARG A 480 -6.89 9.86 -18.08
C ARG A 480 -5.80 9.26 -17.20
N ILE A 481 -6.04 8.03 -16.73
CA ILE A 481 -5.10 7.26 -15.90
C ILE A 481 -4.34 6.30 -16.81
N TYR A 482 -3.02 6.42 -16.86
CA TYR A 482 -2.12 5.41 -17.44
C TYR A 482 -1.81 4.37 -16.37
N LEU A 483 -2.17 3.11 -16.61
CA LEU A 483 -2.06 2.04 -15.63
C LEU A 483 -1.15 0.91 -16.13
N GLY A 484 -0.21 0.53 -15.31
CA GLY A 484 0.72 -0.55 -15.62
C GLY A 484 1.18 -1.37 -14.43
N PRO A 485 2.07 -2.32 -14.69
CA PRO A 485 2.63 -2.70 -16.00
C PRO A 485 1.72 -3.57 -16.85
N THR A 486 0.66 -4.14 -16.29
CA THR A 486 -0.44 -4.84 -16.98
C THR A 486 -1.77 -4.38 -16.42
N LEU A 487 -2.85 -4.56 -17.15
CA LEU A 487 -4.17 -4.45 -16.55
C LEU A 487 -4.43 -5.63 -15.60
N PRO A 488 -5.30 -5.46 -14.58
CA PRO A 488 -5.60 -6.53 -13.64
C PRO A 488 -6.23 -7.76 -14.31
N ALA A 489 -5.67 -8.95 -14.03
CA ALA A 489 -6.13 -10.22 -14.58
C ALA A 489 -7.56 -10.61 -14.16
N PHE A 490 -8.08 -10.03 -13.11
CA PHE A 490 -9.45 -10.26 -12.64
C PHE A 490 -10.50 -9.41 -13.39
N LEU A 491 -10.09 -8.46 -14.22
CA LEU A 491 -11.00 -7.67 -15.04
C LEU A 491 -11.33 -8.42 -16.33
N SER A 492 -12.62 -8.61 -16.59
CA SER A 492 -13.09 -9.14 -17.88
C SER A 492 -12.91 -8.11 -19.01
N GLU A 493 -12.94 -8.57 -20.26
CA GLU A 493 -12.83 -7.70 -21.42
C GLU A 493 -13.94 -6.62 -21.43
N THR A 494 -15.16 -6.99 -21.04
CA THR A 494 -16.30 -6.06 -20.95
C THR A 494 -16.04 -4.98 -19.89
N VAL A 495 -15.55 -5.36 -18.72
CA VAL A 495 -15.22 -4.41 -17.63
C VAL A 495 -14.06 -3.52 -18.05
N VAL A 496 -12.99 -4.06 -18.64
CA VAL A 496 -11.87 -3.26 -19.18
C VAL A 496 -12.38 -2.26 -20.21
N LYS A 497 -13.23 -2.70 -21.16
CA LYS A 497 -13.81 -1.79 -22.15
C LYS A 497 -14.59 -0.65 -21.50
N THR A 498 -15.40 -0.94 -20.48
CA THR A 498 -16.14 0.08 -19.72
C THR A 498 -15.20 1.08 -19.06
N LEU A 499 -14.09 0.63 -18.45
CA LEU A 499 -13.10 1.49 -17.82
C LEU A 499 -12.39 2.40 -18.84
N VAL A 500 -12.05 1.85 -20.01
CA VAL A 500 -11.43 2.62 -21.11
C VAL A 500 -12.40 3.67 -21.65
N ASP A 501 -13.63 3.27 -21.98
CA ASP A 501 -14.62 4.15 -22.62
C ASP A 501 -15.11 5.25 -21.67
N THR A 502 -15.30 4.94 -20.38
CA THR A 502 -15.90 5.88 -19.41
C THR A 502 -14.85 6.77 -18.74
N TYR A 503 -13.72 6.19 -18.33
CA TYR A 503 -12.72 6.86 -17.52
C TYR A 503 -11.42 7.16 -18.27
N GLN A 504 -11.32 6.77 -19.55
CA GLN A 504 -10.12 6.93 -20.35
C GLN A 504 -8.89 6.27 -19.69
N LEU A 505 -9.13 5.11 -19.05
CA LEU A 505 -8.06 4.28 -18.53
C LEU A 505 -7.22 3.73 -19.69
N GLN A 506 -5.91 3.88 -19.63
CA GLN A 506 -5.00 3.45 -20.70
C GLN A 506 -3.93 2.52 -20.11
N PRO A 507 -3.65 1.38 -20.74
CA PRO A 507 -2.46 0.61 -20.40
C PRO A 507 -1.21 1.42 -20.79
N ILE A 508 -0.14 1.34 -19.98
CA ILE A 508 1.16 1.88 -20.39
C ILE A 508 1.71 1.08 -21.56
N THR A 509 2.49 1.75 -22.42
CA THR A 509 3.13 1.13 -23.58
C THR A 509 4.65 1.34 -23.57
N HIS A 510 5.13 2.44 -24.11
CA HIS A 510 6.53 2.83 -24.12
C HIS A 510 6.68 4.23 -23.51
N PRO A 511 7.64 4.48 -22.60
CA PRO A 511 7.72 5.73 -21.84
C PRO A 511 7.66 6.99 -22.71
N GLN A 512 8.46 7.06 -23.77
CA GLN A 512 8.50 8.22 -24.66
C GLN A 512 7.20 8.39 -25.46
N GLN A 513 6.63 7.30 -25.95
CA GLN A 513 5.39 7.36 -26.74
C GLN A 513 4.21 7.82 -25.88
N ASP A 514 4.12 7.29 -24.65
CA ASP A 514 3.09 7.69 -23.70
C ASP A 514 3.26 9.16 -23.30
N LEU A 515 4.50 9.60 -23.05
CA LEU A 515 4.83 10.99 -22.73
C LEU A 515 4.44 11.94 -23.88
N ASP A 516 4.83 11.60 -25.12
CA ASP A 516 4.47 12.39 -26.32
C ASP A 516 2.95 12.46 -26.49
N ALA A 517 2.25 11.33 -26.31
CA ALA A 517 0.79 11.29 -26.37
C ALA A 517 0.11 12.15 -25.30
N ILE A 518 0.68 12.25 -24.11
CA ILE A 518 0.19 13.09 -23.03
C ILE A 518 0.39 14.58 -23.37
N LEU A 519 1.61 14.95 -23.77
CA LEU A 519 1.98 16.35 -23.98
C LEU A 519 1.40 16.95 -25.27
N HIS A 520 1.10 16.13 -26.30
CA HIS A 520 0.53 16.62 -27.57
C HIS A 520 -1.01 16.63 -27.60
N ARG A 521 -1.66 16.20 -26.52
CA ARG A 521 -3.12 16.29 -26.36
C ARG A 521 -3.61 17.62 -25.78
N GLY A 522 -2.68 18.53 -25.45
CA GLY A 522 -2.95 19.86 -24.92
C GLY A 522 -3.28 20.92 -25.98
#